data_b74ca16ef81fd3de6d02d1f925a3d5f4
#
_entry.id   b74ca16ef81fd3de6d02d1f925a3d5f4
#
_cell.length_a   1.000
_cell.length_b   1.000
_cell.length_c   1.000
_cell.angle_alpha   90.00
_cell.angle_beta   90.00
_cell.angle_gamma   90.00
#
_symmetry.space_group_name_H-M   'P 1'
#
loop_
_entity.id
_entity.type
_entity.pdbx_description
1 polymer ?
#
loop_
_entity_poly.entity_id
_entity_poly.type
_entity_poly.pdbx_seq_one_letter_code
_entity_poly.pdbx_strand_id
1 'polypeptide(L)'
;MENTTANRQLLNRLQALCEGTPYELRIRERENSIGLSFYTRADAPEYTPYMCVEDEVCFTESFRIEVQTTSYGALPPEDILRVAQGLMTAAQLAKALSAEIQRAGYRVIGG
;
A
#
# COMPACT_ATOMS: atom_id res chain seq x y z
N MET A 1 15.73 -2.58 1.20
CA MET A 1 16.40 -2.45 -0.11
C MET A 1 17.64 -1.58 0.00
N GLU A 2 18.52 -1.66 -0.96
CA GLU A 2 19.69 -0.79 -1.01
C GLU A 2 19.28 0.68 -1.15
N ASN A 3 20.03 1.56 -0.48
CA ASN A 3 19.78 2.99 -0.54
C ASN A 3 20.42 3.58 -1.80
N THR A 4 19.82 3.32 -2.94
CA THR A 4 20.22 3.86 -4.24
C THR A 4 19.31 5.00 -4.66
N THR A 5 19.75 5.83 -5.58
CA THR A 5 18.94 6.90 -6.15
C THR A 5 17.66 6.33 -6.78
N ALA A 6 17.75 5.22 -7.51
CA ALA A 6 16.60 4.59 -8.16
C ALA A 6 15.58 4.11 -7.12
N ASN A 7 16.03 3.47 -6.05
CA ASN A 7 15.14 3.00 -4.98
C ASN A 7 14.49 4.15 -4.21
N ARG A 8 15.25 5.23 -3.95
CA ARG A 8 14.68 6.44 -3.34
C ARG A 8 13.60 7.05 -4.21
N GLN A 9 13.82 7.13 -5.51
CA GLN A 9 12.84 7.66 -6.46
C GLN A 9 11.59 6.78 -6.51
N LEU A 10 11.76 5.46 -6.47
CA LEU A 10 10.63 4.53 -6.39
C LEU A 10 9.79 4.80 -5.14
N LEU A 11 10.42 4.82 -3.96
CA LEU A 11 9.68 5.04 -2.71
C LEU A 11 9.01 6.41 -2.68
N ASN A 12 9.63 7.45 -3.24
CA ASN A 12 9.02 8.77 -3.36
C ASN A 12 7.78 8.74 -4.26
N ARG A 13 7.80 8.00 -5.37
CA ARG A 13 6.63 7.83 -6.24
C ARG A 13 5.51 7.08 -5.52
N LEU A 14 5.85 6.01 -4.78
CA LEU A 14 4.85 5.26 -4.01
C LEU A 14 4.22 6.15 -2.93
N GLN A 15 5.02 6.95 -2.24
CA GLN A 15 4.53 7.89 -1.24
C GLN A 15 3.57 8.91 -1.86
N ALA A 16 3.90 9.45 -3.04
CA ALA A 16 3.05 10.40 -3.75
C ALA A 16 1.70 9.78 -4.15
N LEU A 17 1.67 8.51 -4.53
CA LEU A 17 0.42 7.81 -4.85
C LEU A 17 -0.51 7.69 -3.66
N CYS A 18 0.01 7.68 -2.44
CA CYS A 18 -0.79 7.59 -1.23
C CYS A 18 -1.40 8.93 -0.80
N GLU A 19 -0.92 10.05 -1.36
CA GLU A 19 -1.47 11.37 -1.03
C GLU A 19 -2.94 11.47 -1.46
N GLY A 20 -3.77 12.03 -0.57
CA GLY A 20 -5.21 12.14 -0.80
C GLY A 20 -5.98 10.83 -0.62
N THR A 21 -5.32 9.74 -0.23
CA THR A 21 -5.95 8.45 0.08
C THR A 21 -6.03 8.24 1.59
N PRO A 22 -6.81 7.24 2.07
CA PRO A 22 -6.84 6.91 3.50
C PRO A 22 -5.56 6.26 4.03
N TYR A 23 -4.54 6.12 3.21
CA TYR A 23 -3.30 5.42 3.57
C TYR A 23 -2.11 6.35 3.54
N GLU A 24 -1.08 6.00 4.31
CA GLU A 24 0.16 6.75 4.41
C GLU A 24 1.34 5.80 4.26
N LEU A 25 2.29 6.19 3.43
CA LEU A 25 3.55 5.50 3.28
C LEU A 25 4.67 6.38 3.82
N ARG A 26 5.47 5.83 4.74
CA ARG A 26 6.64 6.51 5.31
C ARG A 26 7.90 5.80 4.86
N ILE A 27 8.87 6.58 4.43
CA ILE A 27 10.18 6.08 4.04
C ILE A 27 11.05 6.03 5.28
N ARG A 28 11.66 4.86 5.54
CA ARG A 28 12.61 4.67 6.64
C ARG A 28 14.01 4.54 6.06
N GLU A 29 14.94 5.36 6.56
CA GLU A 29 16.31 5.32 6.17
C GLU A 29 17.17 4.69 7.26
N ARG A 30 18.10 3.84 6.86
CA ARG A 30 19.17 3.29 7.69
C ARG A 30 20.48 3.55 6.97
N GLU A 31 21.60 3.24 7.62
CA GLU A 31 22.95 3.56 7.11
C GLU A 31 23.16 3.14 5.66
N ASN A 32 22.83 1.89 5.31
CA ASN A 32 23.03 1.36 3.96
C ASN A 32 21.75 0.84 3.31
N SER A 33 20.61 1.11 3.92
CA SER A 33 19.34 0.60 3.41
C SER A 33 18.22 1.61 3.53
N ILE A 34 17.19 1.39 2.75
CA ILE A 34 15.98 2.19 2.72
C ILE A 34 14.79 1.24 2.68
N GLY A 35 13.76 1.55 3.41
CA GLY A 35 12.55 0.73 3.46
C GLY A 35 11.30 1.59 3.56
N LEU A 36 10.17 0.92 3.63
CA LEU A 36 8.89 1.59 3.76
C LEU A 36 8.11 1.06 4.96
N SER A 37 7.27 1.93 5.52
CA SER A 37 6.23 1.58 6.46
C SER A 37 4.91 2.09 5.94
N PHE A 38 3.91 1.23 5.94
CA PHE A 38 2.60 1.52 5.36
C PHE A 38 1.54 1.47 6.45
N TYR A 39 0.71 2.51 6.52
CA TYR A 39 -0.28 2.67 7.58
C TYR A 39 -1.62 3.13 7.03
N THR A 40 -2.69 2.73 7.71
CA THR A 40 -3.99 3.38 7.56
C THR A 40 -3.96 4.67 8.38
N ARG A 41 -4.38 5.80 7.80
CA ARG A 41 -4.42 7.08 8.50
C ARG A 41 -5.41 7.04 9.66
N ALA A 42 -5.11 7.78 10.73
CA ALA A 42 -6.00 7.87 11.90
C ALA A 42 -7.36 8.48 11.56
N ASP A 43 -7.39 9.38 10.56
CA ASP A 43 -8.60 10.05 10.09
C ASP A 43 -9.27 9.35 8.90
N ALA A 44 -8.87 8.10 8.61
CA ALA A 44 -9.46 7.32 7.54
C ALA A 44 -10.97 7.15 7.74
N PRO A 45 -11.77 7.14 6.64
CA PRO A 45 -13.20 6.87 6.73
C PRO A 45 -13.49 5.53 7.42
N GLU A 46 -14.67 5.45 8.06
CA GLU A 46 -15.16 4.20 8.62
C GLU A 46 -15.21 3.13 7.52
N TYR A 47 -14.96 1.88 7.90
CA TYR A 47 -14.87 0.72 7.00
C TYR A 47 -13.72 0.77 5.99
N THR A 48 -12.71 1.60 6.20
CA THR A 48 -11.49 1.53 5.39
C THR A 48 -10.82 0.19 5.63
N PRO A 49 -10.58 -0.62 4.57
CA PRO A 49 -9.96 -1.93 4.75
C PRO A 49 -8.49 -1.79 5.11
N TYR A 50 -7.98 -2.74 5.87
CA TYR A 50 -6.56 -2.85 6.12
C TYR A 50 -5.84 -3.22 4.81
N MET A 51 -4.74 -2.54 4.53
CA MET A 51 -3.89 -2.87 3.39
C MET A 51 -2.45 -3.01 3.88
N CYS A 52 -1.80 -4.06 3.44
CA CYS A 52 -0.39 -4.34 3.73
C CYS A 52 0.43 -4.07 2.48
N VAL A 53 1.48 -3.27 2.63
CA VAL A 53 2.52 -3.08 1.60
C VAL A 53 3.86 -3.27 2.29
N GLU A 54 4.57 -4.33 1.91
CA GLU A 54 5.85 -4.67 2.50
C GLU A 54 6.89 -4.96 1.42
N ASP A 55 8.12 -4.54 1.67
CA ASP A 55 9.25 -4.92 0.83
C ASP A 55 9.89 -6.20 1.39
N GLU A 56 9.90 -7.25 0.58
CA GLU A 56 10.55 -8.54 0.87
C GLU A 56 11.87 -8.66 0.10
N VAL A 57 12.57 -7.53 -0.04
CA VAL A 57 13.73 -7.41 -0.91
C VAL A 57 14.91 -8.24 -0.44
N CYS A 58 15.01 -8.50 0.87
CA CYS A 58 16.14 -9.23 1.45
C CYS A 58 16.31 -10.65 0.90
N PHE A 59 15.21 -11.26 0.43
CA PHE A 59 15.24 -12.65 -0.03
C PHE A 59 14.84 -12.82 -1.49
N THR A 60 13.88 -12.05 -1.97
CA THR A 60 13.24 -12.31 -3.27
C THR A 60 13.20 -11.11 -4.20
N GLU A 61 13.69 -9.96 -3.77
CA GLU A 61 13.55 -8.69 -4.49
C GLU A 61 12.11 -8.44 -4.93
N SER A 62 11.18 -8.64 -4.00
CA SER A 62 9.76 -8.55 -4.25
C SER A 62 9.07 -7.68 -3.21
N PHE A 63 7.87 -7.25 -3.56
CA PHE A 63 6.97 -6.55 -2.65
C PHE A 63 5.73 -7.40 -2.45
N ARG A 64 5.18 -7.37 -1.25
CA ARG A 64 3.90 -7.98 -0.94
C ARG A 64 2.86 -6.87 -0.82
N ILE A 65 1.78 -6.97 -1.59
CA ILE A 65 0.65 -6.04 -1.51
C ILE A 65 -0.62 -6.86 -1.34
N GLU A 66 -1.33 -6.62 -0.26
CA GLU A 66 -2.55 -7.34 0.08
C GLU A 66 -3.59 -6.37 0.62
N VAL A 67 -4.84 -6.52 0.20
CA VAL A 67 -5.99 -5.82 0.77
C VAL A 67 -6.79 -6.85 1.56
N GLN A 68 -6.97 -6.59 2.86
CA GLN A 68 -7.68 -7.50 3.73
C GLN A 68 -9.18 -7.27 3.60
N THR A 69 -9.92 -8.35 3.30
CA THR A 69 -11.37 -8.32 3.34
C THR A 69 -11.86 -8.70 4.73
N THR A 70 -12.89 -8.01 5.20
CA THR A 70 -13.50 -8.29 6.51
C THR A 70 -14.98 -8.51 6.33
N SER A 71 -15.52 -9.53 7.01
CA SER A 71 -16.96 -9.74 7.06
C SER A 71 -17.54 -8.92 8.20
N TYR A 72 -18.47 -8.05 7.89
CA TYR A 72 -19.15 -7.19 8.86
C TYR A 72 -20.52 -7.71 9.28
N GLY A 73 -20.92 -8.89 8.78
CA GLY A 73 -22.26 -9.40 9.00
C GLY A 73 -23.33 -8.56 8.29
N ALA A 74 -24.47 -8.38 8.94
CA ALA A 74 -25.54 -7.58 8.38
C ALA A 74 -25.34 -6.10 8.68
N LEU A 75 -25.34 -5.28 7.64
CA LEU A 75 -25.20 -3.83 7.73
C LEU A 75 -26.33 -3.12 6.98
N PRO A 76 -26.69 -1.89 7.42
CA PRO A 76 -27.60 -1.04 6.63
C PRO A 76 -27.04 -0.79 5.23
N PRO A 77 -27.91 -0.54 4.21
CA PRO A 77 -27.45 -0.32 2.84
C PRO A 77 -26.40 0.78 2.68
N GLU A 78 -26.52 1.87 3.42
CA GLU A 78 -25.55 2.98 3.37
C GLU A 78 -24.17 2.55 3.84
N ASP A 79 -24.10 1.70 4.86
CA ASP A 79 -22.82 1.19 5.37
C ASP A 79 -22.21 0.18 4.40
N ILE A 80 -23.04 -0.61 3.71
CA ILE A 80 -22.57 -1.49 2.63
C ILE A 80 -21.93 -0.68 1.51
N LEU A 81 -22.52 0.47 1.14
CA LEU A 81 -21.93 1.36 0.14
C LEU A 81 -20.58 1.91 0.60
N ARG A 82 -20.42 2.22 1.87
CA ARG A 82 -19.14 2.67 2.45
C ARG A 82 -18.09 1.56 2.42
N VAL A 83 -18.47 0.35 2.75
CA VAL A 83 -17.59 -0.83 2.65
C VAL A 83 -17.13 -1.01 1.21
N ALA A 84 -18.04 -0.98 0.26
CA ALA A 84 -17.73 -1.13 -1.16
C ALA A 84 -16.79 -0.03 -1.65
N GLN A 85 -17.04 1.22 -1.27
CA GLN A 85 -16.19 2.35 -1.65
C GLN A 85 -14.78 2.19 -1.06
N GLY A 86 -14.66 1.76 0.19
CA GLY A 86 -13.37 1.52 0.82
C GLY A 86 -12.57 0.43 0.12
N LEU A 87 -13.23 -0.66 -0.26
CA LEU A 87 -12.58 -1.75 -1.01
C LEU A 87 -12.13 -1.30 -2.39
N MET A 88 -12.95 -0.54 -3.09
CA MET A 88 -12.58 0.01 -4.41
C MET A 88 -11.37 0.94 -4.32
N THR A 89 -11.37 1.84 -3.36
CA THR A 89 -10.26 2.78 -3.14
C THR A 89 -8.96 2.02 -2.85
N ALA A 90 -9.02 1.03 -1.97
CA ALA A 90 -7.86 0.21 -1.63
C ALA A 90 -7.35 -0.59 -2.83
N ALA A 91 -8.25 -1.20 -3.59
CA ALA A 91 -7.88 -1.98 -4.77
C ALA A 91 -7.24 -1.12 -5.87
N GLN A 92 -7.79 0.07 -6.11
CA GLN A 92 -7.23 1.01 -7.08
C GLN A 92 -5.83 1.47 -6.68
N LEU A 93 -5.63 1.80 -5.40
CA LEU A 93 -4.31 2.18 -4.90
C LEU A 93 -3.33 1.01 -5.00
N ALA A 94 -3.75 -0.19 -4.61
CA ALA A 94 -2.92 -1.40 -4.70
C ALA A 94 -2.45 -1.65 -6.15
N LYS A 95 -3.34 -1.48 -7.12
CA LYS A 95 -2.99 -1.62 -8.54
C LYS A 95 -1.98 -0.57 -8.99
N ALA A 96 -2.16 0.69 -8.56
CA ALA A 96 -1.25 1.78 -8.91
C ALA A 96 0.14 1.56 -8.30
N LEU A 97 0.20 1.16 -7.03
CA LEU A 97 1.46 0.82 -6.36
C LEU A 97 2.16 -0.36 -7.06
N SER A 98 1.42 -1.41 -7.39
CA SER A 98 1.95 -2.58 -8.09
C SER A 98 2.56 -2.21 -9.44
N ALA A 99 1.90 -1.35 -10.20
CA ALA A 99 2.39 -0.90 -11.51
C ALA A 99 3.72 -0.16 -11.40
N GLU A 100 3.86 0.74 -10.43
CA GLU A 100 5.12 1.47 -10.19
C GLU A 100 6.25 0.54 -9.77
N ILE A 101 5.95 -0.40 -8.86
CA ILE A 101 6.93 -1.37 -8.37
C ILE A 101 7.43 -2.27 -9.50
N GLN A 102 6.51 -2.76 -10.34
CA GLN A 102 6.86 -3.60 -11.48
C GLN A 102 7.69 -2.85 -12.53
N ARG A 103 7.36 -1.59 -12.78
CA ARG A 103 8.17 -0.76 -13.69
C ARG A 103 9.60 -0.56 -13.19
N ALA A 104 9.80 -0.57 -11.88
CA ALA A 104 11.14 -0.49 -11.29
C ALA A 104 11.91 -1.83 -11.33
N GLY A 105 11.29 -2.90 -11.85
CA GLY A 105 11.92 -4.20 -11.98
C GLY A 105 11.71 -5.16 -10.83
N TYR A 106 10.92 -4.80 -9.82
CA TYR A 106 10.60 -5.68 -8.71
C TYR A 106 9.36 -6.52 -9.00
N ARG A 107 9.28 -7.67 -8.34
CA ARG A 107 8.09 -8.52 -8.38
C ARG A 107 7.09 -8.07 -7.34
N VAL A 108 5.82 -8.30 -7.61
CA VAL A 108 4.73 -8.08 -6.65
C VAL A 108 4.08 -9.42 -6.35
N ILE A 109 3.96 -9.74 -5.06
CA ILE A 109 3.36 -10.97 -4.54
C ILE A 109 2.06 -10.60 -3.82
N GLY A 110 1.06 -11.45 -3.94
CA GLY A 110 -0.23 -11.24 -3.33
C GLY A 110 -1.17 -10.42 -4.21
N GLY A 111 -2.30 -10.13 -3.72
CA GLY A 111 -3.27 -9.27 -4.31
C GLY A 111 -3.98 -9.70 -5.52
#